data_3e2533891471ce88c8dd0032c6f291d0
#
_entry.id   3e2533891471ce88c8dd0032c6f291d0
#
_cell.length_a   1.000
_cell.length_b   1.000
_cell.length_c   1.000
_cell.angle_alpha   90.00
_cell.angle_beta   90.00
_cell.angle_gamma   90.00
#
_symmetry.space_group_name_H-M   'P 1'
#
loop_
_entity.id
_entity.type
_entity.pdbx_description
1 polymer ?
#
loop_
_entity_poly.entity_id
_entity_poly.type
_entity_poly.pdbx_seq_one_letter_code
_entity_poly.pdbx_strand_id
1 'polypeptide(L)'
;SESLFKDIKGDIVMLSEICEITKGKQINGEFLSEKGKYYVMNGGTEPSGYYNIYNVEANTISISEGGNSCGYVQFNTSPFWSGGHCYTIQKIADNVDNLYLYHFLKSKEDAIMKLRIGSGLPNIQKKDLAIFKIKIPTVEQQKAISTFLSSLEKKAEIEERIQNAMLKEKLYLLQQMFI
;
A
#
# COMPACT_ATOMS: atom_id res chain seq x y z
N SER A 1 1.63 11.80 9.86
CA SER A 1 2.83 11.42 9.05
C SER A 1 3.24 12.52 8.08
N GLU A 2 2.33 13.26 7.45
CA GLU A 2 2.67 14.28 6.44
C GLU A 2 3.59 15.38 6.96
N SER A 3 3.44 15.82 8.22
CA SER A 3 4.29 16.82 8.86
C SER A 3 5.76 16.37 8.97
N LEU A 4 6.01 15.09 9.22
CA LEU A 4 7.35 14.53 9.33
C LEU A 4 8.16 14.70 8.03
N PHE A 5 7.53 14.47 6.87
CA PHE A 5 8.19 14.56 5.57
C PHE A 5 8.36 16.00 5.06
N LYS A 6 7.69 16.99 5.69
CA LYS A 6 7.74 18.39 5.25
C LYS A 6 9.12 18.99 5.46
N ASP A 7 9.74 18.73 6.61
CA ASP A 7 10.98 19.35 7.03
C ASP A 7 12.24 18.54 6.69
N ILE A 8 12.08 17.36 6.09
CA ILE A 8 13.20 16.53 5.65
C ILE A 8 13.94 17.24 4.51
N LYS A 9 15.26 17.36 4.64
CA LYS A 9 16.14 17.80 3.55
C LYS A 9 16.51 16.59 2.68
N GLY A 10 16.49 16.77 1.37
CA GLY A 10 16.83 15.70 0.42
C GLY A 10 16.61 16.15 -1.02
N ASP A 11 17.12 15.37 -1.96
CA ASP A 11 16.93 15.61 -3.38
C ASP A 11 15.49 15.34 -3.80
N ILE A 12 14.97 16.14 -4.72
CA ILE A 12 13.65 15.94 -5.29
C ILE A 12 13.82 15.27 -6.64
N VAL A 13 13.30 14.05 -6.76
CA VAL A 13 13.37 13.22 -7.96
C VAL A 13 11.97 12.79 -8.39
N MET A 14 11.80 12.38 -9.65
CA MET A 14 10.56 11.75 -10.10
C MET A 14 10.53 10.28 -9.69
N LEU A 15 9.35 9.74 -9.43
CA LEU A 15 9.18 8.33 -9.05
C LEU A 15 9.80 7.39 -10.10
N SER A 16 9.65 7.70 -11.40
CA SER A 16 10.23 6.91 -12.49
C SER A 16 11.77 6.94 -12.57
N GLU A 17 12.44 7.87 -11.88
CA GLU A 17 13.91 7.92 -11.84
C GLU A 17 14.49 6.93 -10.83
N ILE A 18 13.68 6.49 -9.87
CA ILE A 18 14.13 5.63 -8.76
C ILE A 18 13.50 4.24 -8.74
N CYS A 19 12.53 3.96 -9.61
CA CYS A 19 11.88 2.65 -9.68
C CYS A 19 11.18 2.41 -11.01
N GLU A 20 10.78 1.16 -11.24
CA GLU A 20 9.89 0.77 -12.32
C GLU A 20 8.45 0.67 -11.81
N ILE A 21 7.53 1.39 -12.45
CA ILE A 21 6.08 1.28 -12.20
C ILE A 21 5.52 0.23 -13.16
N THR A 22 5.06 -0.90 -12.62
CA THR A 22 4.54 -2.02 -13.42
C THR A 22 3.05 -2.14 -13.21
N LYS A 23 2.29 -2.17 -14.31
CA LYS A 23 0.85 -2.46 -14.28
C LYS A 23 0.64 -3.97 -14.10
N GLY A 24 -0.30 -4.35 -13.23
CA GLY A 24 -0.67 -5.73 -13.00
C GLY A 24 -1.37 -6.38 -14.21
N LYS A 25 -1.64 -7.67 -14.08
CA LYS A 25 -2.27 -8.49 -15.13
C LYS A 25 -3.71 -8.80 -14.77
N GLN A 26 -4.61 -8.52 -15.71
CA GLN A 26 -6.01 -8.87 -15.54
C GLN A 26 -6.17 -10.38 -15.33
N ILE A 27 -7.06 -10.73 -14.42
CA ILE A 27 -7.51 -12.11 -14.17
C ILE A 27 -9.03 -12.14 -14.22
N ASN A 28 -9.60 -13.19 -14.81
CA ASN A 28 -11.05 -13.39 -14.79
C ASN A 28 -11.49 -13.77 -13.36
N GLY A 29 -12.53 -13.12 -12.85
CA GLY A 29 -13.09 -13.37 -11.52
C GLY A 29 -13.50 -14.81 -11.26
N GLU A 30 -13.84 -15.58 -12.32
CA GLU A 30 -14.18 -17.02 -12.24
C GLU A 30 -13.01 -17.88 -11.73
N PHE A 31 -11.76 -17.40 -11.87
CA PHE A 31 -10.58 -18.10 -11.37
C PHE A 31 -10.23 -17.74 -9.91
N LEU A 32 -10.96 -16.80 -9.33
CA LEU A 32 -10.74 -16.40 -7.94
C LEU A 32 -11.56 -17.30 -7.00
N SER A 33 -10.98 -17.59 -5.85
CA SER A 33 -11.62 -18.32 -4.76
C SER A 33 -11.69 -17.47 -3.50
N GLU A 34 -12.57 -17.83 -2.56
CA GLU A 34 -12.65 -17.15 -1.26
C GLU A 34 -11.44 -17.44 -0.36
N LYS A 35 -10.73 -18.54 -0.63
CA LYS A 35 -9.52 -18.96 0.09
C LYS A 35 -8.51 -19.51 -0.90
N GLY A 36 -7.24 -19.21 -0.71
CA GLY A 36 -6.18 -19.69 -1.59
C GLY A 36 -4.80 -19.28 -1.08
N LYS A 37 -3.79 -19.62 -1.87
CA LYS A 37 -2.39 -19.44 -1.48
C LYS A 37 -1.94 -17.98 -1.51
N TYR A 38 -2.40 -17.23 -2.52
CA TYR A 38 -2.00 -15.85 -2.74
C TYR A 38 -3.23 -14.97 -2.92
N TYR A 39 -3.26 -13.84 -2.24
CA TYR A 39 -4.32 -12.86 -2.43
C TYR A 39 -4.16 -12.07 -3.72
N VAL A 40 -5.26 -11.55 -4.23
CA VAL A 40 -5.32 -10.78 -5.48
C VAL A 40 -5.69 -9.34 -5.17
N MET A 41 -4.79 -8.40 -5.47
CA MET A 41 -5.05 -6.96 -5.40
C MET A 41 -5.42 -6.43 -6.78
N ASN A 42 -6.65 -5.97 -6.94
CA ASN A 42 -7.17 -5.49 -8.22
C ASN A 42 -7.80 -4.08 -8.11
N GLY A 43 -7.10 -3.17 -7.45
CA GLY A 43 -7.50 -1.76 -7.33
C GLY A 43 -8.40 -1.44 -6.12
N GLY A 44 -8.65 -2.41 -5.22
CA GLY A 44 -9.33 -2.19 -3.93
C GLY A 44 -8.35 -1.89 -2.80
N THR A 45 -8.89 -1.64 -1.60
CA THR A 45 -8.14 -1.60 -0.33
C THR A 45 -7.98 -3.00 0.25
N GLU A 46 -8.86 -3.92 -0.13
CA GLU A 46 -8.91 -5.31 0.30
C GLU A 46 -8.70 -6.24 -0.90
N PRO A 47 -8.25 -7.49 -0.66
CA PRO A 47 -8.15 -8.49 -1.70
C PRO A 47 -9.49 -8.75 -2.41
N SER A 48 -9.46 -8.85 -3.74
CA SER A 48 -10.61 -9.23 -4.55
C SER A 48 -10.92 -10.73 -4.50
N GLY A 49 -10.06 -11.52 -3.89
CA GLY A 49 -10.11 -12.97 -3.77
C GLY A 49 -8.70 -13.56 -3.68
N TYR A 50 -8.61 -14.87 -3.91
CA TYR A 50 -7.35 -15.60 -3.83
C TYR A 50 -7.10 -16.40 -5.10
N TYR A 51 -5.80 -16.65 -5.39
CA TYR A 51 -5.35 -17.40 -6.54
C TYR A 51 -4.19 -18.34 -6.18
N ASN A 52 -3.92 -19.34 -7.03
CA ASN A 52 -2.91 -20.37 -6.73
C ASN A 52 -1.49 -20.00 -7.16
N ILE A 53 -1.34 -18.93 -7.95
CA ILE A 53 -0.06 -18.39 -8.38
C ILE A 53 0.02 -16.90 -8.04
N TYR A 54 1.23 -16.38 -7.95
CA TYR A 54 1.51 -14.94 -7.81
C TYR A 54 2.27 -14.41 -9.01
N ASN A 55 2.24 -13.12 -9.23
CA ASN A 55 3.01 -12.42 -10.25
C ASN A 55 3.87 -11.29 -9.67
N VAL A 56 3.81 -11.07 -8.35
CA VAL A 56 4.58 -10.06 -7.63
C VAL A 56 5.11 -10.65 -6.33
N GLU A 57 6.39 -10.43 -6.08
CA GLU A 57 7.08 -10.87 -4.86
C GLU A 57 6.62 -10.10 -3.62
N ALA A 58 6.92 -10.67 -2.45
CA ALA A 58 6.73 -10.02 -1.16
C ALA A 58 7.51 -8.70 -1.06
N ASN A 59 7.15 -7.89 -0.07
CA ASN A 59 7.76 -6.60 0.23
C ASN A 59 7.67 -5.60 -0.94
N THR A 60 6.54 -5.62 -1.65
CA THR A 60 6.31 -4.75 -2.80
C THR A 60 5.21 -3.72 -2.51
N ILE A 61 5.47 -2.47 -2.87
CA ILE A 61 4.50 -1.38 -2.79
C ILE A 61 3.51 -1.54 -3.94
N SER A 62 2.21 -1.46 -3.66
CA SER A 62 1.16 -1.37 -4.66
C SER A 62 0.37 -0.07 -4.56
N ILE A 63 -0.14 0.39 -5.70
CA ILE A 63 -0.97 1.60 -5.80
C ILE A 63 -2.20 1.24 -6.63
N SER A 64 -3.40 1.48 -6.07
CA SER A 64 -4.65 1.29 -6.79
C SER A 64 -4.74 2.24 -7.97
N GLU A 65 -4.98 1.70 -9.17
CA GLU A 65 -5.11 2.48 -10.39
C GLU A 65 -6.48 3.15 -10.50
N GLY A 66 -7.54 2.48 -10.08
CA GLY A 66 -8.88 2.90 -10.43
C GLY A 66 -9.95 2.67 -9.35
N GLY A 67 -11.15 3.16 -9.65
CA GLY A 67 -12.31 3.07 -8.77
C GLY A 67 -12.25 4.01 -7.57
N ASN A 68 -13.05 3.72 -6.55
CA ASN A 68 -13.15 4.55 -5.34
C ASN A 68 -11.85 4.59 -4.53
N SER A 69 -11.03 3.55 -4.62
CA SER A 69 -9.74 3.41 -3.94
C SER A 69 -8.56 3.90 -4.79
N CYS A 70 -8.85 4.58 -5.90
CA CYS A 70 -7.84 5.09 -6.81
C CYS A 70 -6.79 5.94 -6.09
N GLY A 71 -5.52 5.54 -6.14
CA GLY A 71 -4.41 6.17 -5.42
C GLY A 71 -4.09 5.58 -4.05
N TYR A 72 -4.85 4.58 -3.58
CA TYR A 72 -4.55 3.88 -2.33
C TYR A 72 -3.19 3.18 -2.41
N VAL A 73 -2.33 3.47 -1.45
CA VAL A 73 -0.96 2.94 -1.36
C VAL A 73 -0.92 1.87 -0.27
N GLN A 74 -0.38 0.69 -0.62
CA GLN A 74 -0.27 -0.46 0.28
C GLN A 74 1.12 -1.09 0.19
N PHE A 75 1.63 -1.59 1.33
CA PHE A 75 2.82 -2.43 1.40
C PHE A 75 2.43 -3.89 1.53
N ASN A 76 2.85 -4.72 0.59
CA ASN A 76 2.48 -6.13 0.52
C ASN A 76 3.63 -6.98 1.07
N THR A 77 3.48 -7.52 2.27
CA THR A 77 4.52 -8.31 2.97
C THR A 77 4.63 -9.76 2.50
N SER A 78 3.66 -10.23 1.72
CA SER A 78 3.63 -11.59 1.15
C SER A 78 3.52 -11.53 -0.37
N PRO A 79 3.95 -12.57 -1.10
CA PRO A 79 3.72 -12.63 -2.55
C PRO A 79 2.22 -12.57 -2.86
N PHE A 80 1.86 -11.93 -3.97
CA PHE A 80 0.46 -11.73 -4.34
C PHE A 80 0.27 -11.64 -5.86
N TRP A 81 -0.97 -11.69 -6.31
CA TRP A 81 -1.30 -11.37 -7.68
C TRP A 81 -1.71 -9.90 -7.81
N SER A 82 -0.95 -9.15 -8.59
CA SER A 82 -1.33 -7.79 -9.01
C SER A 82 -2.25 -7.86 -10.22
N GLY A 83 -3.49 -7.44 -10.03
CA GLY A 83 -4.54 -7.40 -11.05
C GLY A 83 -4.43 -6.19 -11.98
N GLY A 84 -5.27 -6.16 -13.01
CA GLY A 84 -5.22 -5.16 -14.08
C GLY A 84 -5.48 -3.70 -13.64
N HIS A 85 -6.02 -3.49 -12.44
CA HIS A 85 -6.28 -2.16 -11.85
C HIS A 85 -5.34 -1.84 -10.69
N CYS A 86 -4.15 -2.42 -10.70
CA CYS A 86 -3.13 -2.22 -9.68
C CYS A 86 -1.79 -1.92 -10.32
N TYR A 87 -1.10 -0.89 -9.85
CA TYR A 87 0.32 -0.66 -10.12
C TYR A 87 1.16 -1.24 -9.00
N THR A 88 2.36 -1.70 -9.33
CA THR A 88 3.40 -2.11 -8.38
C THR A 88 4.68 -1.34 -8.63
N ILE A 89 5.39 -1.03 -7.55
CA ILE A 89 6.69 -0.36 -7.58
C ILE A 89 7.76 -1.44 -7.49
N GLN A 90 8.54 -1.58 -8.55
CA GLN A 90 9.55 -2.63 -8.70
C GLN A 90 10.91 -2.03 -9.05
N LYS A 91 11.98 -2.82 -8.95
CA LYS A 91 13.34 -2.41 -9.30
C LYS A 91 13.71 -1.04 -8.69
N ILE A 92 13.48 -0.91 -7.41
CA ILE A 92 13.83 0.30 -6.65
C ILE A 92 15.34 0.45 -6.66
N ALA A 93 15.84 1.67 -6.87
CA ALA A 93 17.27 1.99 -6.88
C ALA A 93 17.92 1.63 -5.53
N ASP A 94 19.18 1.17 -5.56
CA ASP A 94 19.91 0.66 -4.39
C ASP A 94 20.09 1.70 -3.26
N ASN A 95 20.05 2.98 -3.60
CA ASN A 95 20.14 4.10 -2.66
C ASN A 95 18.79 4.52 -2.09
N VAL A 96 17.70 3.80 -2.38
CA VAL A 96 16.35 4.08 -1.89
C VAL A 96 15.85 2.94 -1.01
N ASP A 97 15.57 3.23 0.26
CA ASP A 97 14.96 2.29 1.18
C ASP A 97 13.49 2.06 0.82
N ASN A 98 13.11 0.80 0.60
CA ASN A 98 11.78 0.42 0.16
C ASN A 98 10.66 0.82 1.15
N LEU A 99 10.91 0.65 2.45
CA LEU A 99 9.93 1.05 3.48
C LEU A 99 9.85 2.58 3.61
N TYR A 100 10.99 3.29 3.45
CA TYR A 100 10.95 4.75 3.35
C TYR A 100 10.07 5.21 2.20
N LEU A 101 10.28 4.64 1.00
CA LEU A 101 9.47 4.97 -0.17
C LEU A 101 7.99 4.69 0.06
N TYR A 102 7.65 3.54 0.67
CA TYR A 102 6.28 3.22 1.07
C TYR A 102 5.69 4.31 1.99
N HIS A 103 6.36 4.61 3.09
CA HIS A 103 5.85 5.60 4.06
C HIS A 103 5.74 7.00 3.45
N PHE A 104 6.69 7.38 2.58
CA PHE A 104 6.59 8.65 1.85
C PHE A 104 5.37 8.68 0.93
N LEU A 105 5.19 7.67 0.08
CA LEU A 105 4.03 7.57 -0.81
C LEU A 105 2.72 7.52 -0.01
N LYS A 106 2.67 6.75 1.07
CA LYS A 106 1.52 6.69 1.98
C LYS A 106 1.19 8.03 2.61
N SER A 107 2.20 8.80 3.00
CA SER A 107 2.01 10.17 3.53
C SER A 107 1.47 11.15 2.47
N LYS A 108 1.65 10.84 1.19
CA LYS A 108 1.20 11.65 0.05
C LYS A 108 0.00 11.03 -0.68
N GLU A 109 -0.66 10.07 -0.08
CA GLU A 109 -1.78 9.34 -0.67
C GLU A 109 -2.88 10.28 -1.20
N ASP A 110 -3.26 11.31 -0.44
CA ASP A 110 -4.23 12.31 -0.89
C ASP A 110 -3.76 13.08 -2.14
N ALA A 111 -2.46 13.36 -2.25
CA ALA A 111 -1.90 14.00 -3.43
C ALA A 111 -1.86 13.06 -4.63
N ILE A 112 -1.57 11.77 -4.41
CA ILE A 112 -1.64 10.73 -5.44
C ILE A 112 -3.10 10.54 -5.89
N MET A 113 -4.05 10.51 -4.99
CA MET A 113 -5.49 10.43 -5.30
C MET A 113 -5.97 11.61 -6.17
N LYS A 114 -5.38 12.78 -6.03
CA LYS A 114 -5.70 13.96 -6.87
C LYS A 114 -5.20 13.83 -8.32
N LEU A 115 -4.30 12.89 -8.63
CA LEU A 115 -3.88 12.60 -10.01
C LEU A 115 -4.95 11.89 -10.83
N ARG A 116 -6.02 11.41 -10.19
CA ARG A 116 -7.11 10.70 -10.87
C ARG A 116 -7.82 11.58 -11.87
N ILE A 117 -8.16 10.99 -13.01
CA ILE A 117 -8.95 11.58 -14.08
C ILE A 117 -10.20 10.74 -14.34
N GLY A 118 -11.26 11.38 -14.81
CA GLY A 118 -12.56 10.74 -15.09
C GLY A 118 -13.59 10.96 -13.98
N SER A 119 -14.85 11.15 -14.37
CA SER A 119 -15.98 11.44 -13.47
C SER A 119 -16.76 10.19 -13.04
N GLY A 120 -16.78 9.12 -13.85
CA GLY A 120 -17.54 7.90 -13.57
C GLY A 120 -16.68 6.82 -12.92
N LEU A 121 -15.63 6.40 -13.59
CA LEU A 121 -14.63 5.44 -13.09
C LEU A 121 -13.26 6.13 -13.11
N PRO A 122 -12.93 6.85 -12.04
CA PRO A 122 -11.67 7.58 -12.00
C PRO A 122 -10.47 6.62 -12.02
N ASN A 123 -9.42 7.01 -12.73
CA ASN A 123 -8.16 6.27 -12.73
C ASN A 123 -6.96 7.21 -12.72
N ILE A 124 -5.81 6.69 -12.27
CA ILE A 124 -4.50 7.33 -12.35
C ILE A 124 -3.76 6.76 -13.54
N GLN A 125 -3.27 7.63 -14.43
CA GLN A 125 -2.42 7.17 -15.53
C GLN A 125 -0.99 6.93 -15.04
N LYS A 126 -0.36 5.87 -15.57
CA LYS A 126 1.04 5.55 -15.26
C LYS A 126 1.98 6.73 -15.46
N LYS A 127 1.77 7.54 -16.53
CA LYS A 127 2.58 8.72 -16.84
C LYS A 127 2.51 9.81 -15.75
N ASP A 128 1.33 9.98 -15.14
CA ASP A 128 1.14 11.01 -14.11
C ASP A 128 1.76 10.55 -12.78
N LEU A 129 1.66 9.26 -12.48
CA LEU A 129 2.35 8.65 -11.35
C LEU A 129 3.88 8.67 -11.54
N ALA A 130 4.37 8.48 -12.77
CA ALA A 130 5.80 8.44 -13.09
C ALA A 130 6.52 9.77 -12.76
N ILE A 131 5.86 10.91 -12.97
CA ILE A 131 6.42 12.24 -12.68
C ILE A 131 6.12 12.73 -11.25
N PHE A 132 5.50 11.90 -10.42
CA PHE A 132 5.24 12.25 -9.02
C PHE A 132 6.56 12.49 -8.28
N LYS A 133 6.66 13.63 -7.58
CA LYS A 133 7.89 14.07 -6.94
C LYS A 133 8.09 13.39 -5.59
N ILE A 134 9.24 12.74 -5.44
CA ILE A 134 9.69 12.08 -4.23
C ILE A 134 10.86 12.86 -3.66
N LYS A 135 10.88 13.06 -2.33
CA LYS A 135 12.03 13.66 -1.64
C LYS A 135 12.89 12.53 -1.08
N ILE A 136 14.16 12.47 -1.47
CA ILE A 136 15.11 11.40 -1.11
C ILE A 136 16.21 11.99 -0.22
N PRO A 137 16.19 11.77 1.10
CA PRO A 137 17.28 12.11 2.00
C PRO A 137 18.41 11.07 1.94
N THR A 138 19.42 11.21 2.80
CA THR A 138 20.50 10.19 2.89
C THR A 138 19.94 8.82 3.29
N VAL A 139 20.64 7.74 2.92
CA VAL A 139 20.20 6.36 3.20
C VAL A 139 20.01 6.12 4.71
N GLU A 140 20.88 6.72 5.53
CA GLU A 140 20.80 6.64 6.99
C GLU A 140 19.51 7.29 7.50
N GLN A 141 19.16 8.46 6.96
CA GLN A 141 17.91 9.15 7.32
C GLN A 141 16.68 8.36 6.84
N GLN A 142 16.72 7.80 5.63
CA GLN A 142 15.66 6.93 5.13
C GLN A 142 15.40 5.77 6.09
N LYS A 143 16.45 5.03 6.49
CA LYS A 143 16.35 3.90 7.41
C LYS A 143 15.85 4.29 8.80
N ALA A 144 16.32 5.42 9.33
CA ALA A 144 15.83 5.92 10.61
C ALA A 144 14.32 6.23 10.57
N ILE A 145 13.86 6.88 9.51
CA ILE A 145 12.45 7.23 9.31
C ILE A 145 11.59 5.98 9.11
N SER A 146 12.01 5.06 8.24
CA SER A 146 11.26 3.84 7.97
C SER A 146 11.14 2.95 9.20
N THR A 147 12.23 2.79 9.97
CA THR A 147 12.23 2.03 11.23
C THR A 147 11.27 2.66 12.25
N PHE A 148 11.33 3.96 12.41
CA PHE A 148 10.45 4.68 13.35
C PHE A 148 8.98 4.54 12.95
N LEU A 149 8.62 4.81 11.70
CA LEU A 149 7.24 4.75 11.23
C LEU A 149 6.69 3.32 11.26
N SER A 150 7.47 2.32 10.84
CA SER A 150 7.06 0.91 10.91
C SER A 150 6.86 0.44 12.36
N SER A 151 7.64 0.97 13.31
CA SER A 151 7.43 0.68 14.73
C SER A 151 6.11 1.26 15.27
N LEU A 152 5.74 2.45 14.81
CA LEU A 152 4.45 3.08 15.16
C LEU A 152 3.26 2.33 14.54
N GLU A 153 3.35 1.93 13.27
CA GLU A 153 2.31 1.11 12.61
C GLU A 153 2.10 -0.21 13.37
N LYS A 154 3.19 -0.92 13.67
CA LYS A 154 3.12 -2.16 14.45
C LYS A 154 2.49 -1.97 15.83
N LYS A 155 2.82 -0.86 16.50
CA LYS A 155 2.20 -0.54 17.79
C LYS A 155 0.70 -0.29 17.63
N ALA A 156 0.28 0.48 16.64
CA ALA A 156 -1.14 0.74 16.38
C ALA A 156 -1.91 -0.54 16.06
N GLU A 157 -1.35 -1.45 15.26
CA GLU A 157 -1.95 -2.76 14.97
C GLU A 157 -2.13 -3.63 16.22
N ILE A 158 -1.13 -3.63 17.12
CA ILE A 158 -1.22 -4.37 18.40
C ILE A 158 -2.31 -3.77 19.28
N GLU A 159 -2.38 -2.45 19.41
CA GLU A 159 -3.41 -1.77 20.18
C GLU A 159 -4.81 -2.06 19.65
N GLU A 160 -5.00 -2.04 18.33
CA GLU A 160 -6.27 -2.39 17.70
C GLU A 160 -6.67 -3.85 17.96
N ARG A 161 -5.73 -4.79 17.87
CA ARG A 161 -5.98 -6.21 18.20
C ARG A 161 -6.40 -6.40 19.66
N ILE A 162 -5.73 -5.71 20.59
CA ILE A 162 -6.09 -5.75 22.01
C ILE A 162 -7.50 -5.18 22.21
N GLN A 163 -7.81 -4.04 21.61
CA GLN A 163 -9.13 -3.41 21.71
C GLN A 163 -10.24 -4.32 21.18
N ASN A 164 -10.02 -4.96 20.03
CA ASN A 164 -10.97 -5.91 19.45
C ASN A 164 -11.14 -7.17 20.32
N ALA A 165 -10.07 -7.68 20.93
CA ALA A 165 -10.15 -8.81 21.87
C ALA A 165 -10.96 -8.44 23.11
N MET A 166 -10.70 -7.29 23.72
CA MET A 166 -11.45 -6.80 24.88
C MET A 166 -12.94 -6.60 24.57
N LEU A 167 -13.25 -6.09 23.38
CA LEU A 167 -14.65 -5.93 22.94
C LEU A 167 -15.36 -7.28 22.81
N LYS A 168 -14.71 -8.29 22.23
CA LYS A 168 -15.27 -9.66 22.13
C LYS A 168 -15.51 -10.26 23.50
N GLU A 169 -14.54 -10.13 24.43
CA GLU A 169 -14.68 -10.62 25.79
C GLU A 169 -15.84 -9.92 26.54
N LYS A 170 -15.94 -8.60 26.42
CA LYS A 170 -17.06 -7.83 26.96
C LYS A 170 -18.41 -8.34 26.44
N LEU A 171 -18.53 -8.56 25.14
CA LEU A 171 -19.78 -9.08 24.54
C LEU A 171 -20.11 -10.48 25.04
N TYR A 172 -19.12 -11.35 25.17
CA TYR A 172 -19.28 -12.70 25.72
C TYR A 172 -19.78 -12.63 27.16
N LEU A 173 -19.15 -11.83 28.05
CA LEU A 173 -19.56 -11.69 29.43
C LEU A 173 -20.99 -11.12 29.56
N LEU A 174 -21.37 -10.14 28.75
CA LEU A 174 -22.73 -9.62 28.71
C LEU A 174 -23.73 -10.68 28.33
N GLN A 175 -23.45 -11.54 27.34
CA GLN A 175 -24.33 -12.66 26.99
C GLN A 175 -24.52 -13.66 28.15
N GLN A 176 -23.46 -13.91 28.95
CA GLN A 176 -23.57 -14.81 30.11
C GLN A 176 -24.38 -14.21 31.27
N MET A 177 -24.47 -12.88 31.34
CA MET A 177 -25.25 -12.20 32.42
C MET A 177 -26.75 -12.16 32.19
N PHE A 178 -27.21 -12.38 30.96
CA PHE A 178 -28.59 -12.29 30.56
C PHE A 178 -29.21 -13.65 30.13
N ILE A 179 -28.55 -14.75 30.48
CA ILE A 179 -29.08 -16.10 30.48
C ILE A 179 -29.41 -16.49 31.93
#